data_9660ae44a37e78b9f64a49f9097a936a
#
_entry.id   9660ae44a37e78b9f64a49f9097a936a
#
_cell.length_a   1.000
_cell.length_b   1.000
_cell.length_c   1.000
_cell.angle_alpha   90.00
_cell.angle_beta   90.00
_cell.angle_gamma   90.00
#
_symmetry.space_group_name_H-M   'P 1'
#
loop_
_entity.id
_entity.type
_entity.pdbx_description
1 polymer ?
#
loop_
_entity_poly.entity_id
_entity_poly.type
_entity_poly.pdbx_seq_one_letter_code
_entity_poly.pdbx_strand_id
1 'polypeptide(L)'
;MAPRQGEHAPFRILRRPDPDWGARPLLLVTDLDGSLLDETYSFEPARPALAALVAAGAALVLASSKTRSEMEPLADRLGLRPPLIVENGGAILMPFDGAGYYTIASGVRHYLLRRALEEIGRETQATLRGFSSLTLEAVSRLTGLDREAARLALARDHDEPFVLADETRVPAVMAAAERRGLRVTRGGRFFHLTGATDKGVAFRQLLALLAPPRGTVGLGDALNDLPLLQAVDRPVVIPRRDGSLDAALAAALPLAEVAPAPGPAGWNAAVMTVLGGGRLPAVAGGGAA
;
A
#
# COMPACT_ATOMS: atom_id res chain seq x y z
N MET A 1 -45.14 -8.10 -16.34
CA MET A 1 -43.98 -7.52 -17.06
C MET A 1 -42.85 -7.40 -16.06
N ALA A 2 -41.93 -8.37 -16.08
CA ALA A 2 -40.81 -8.41 -15.13
C ALA A 2 -39.75 -7.36 -15.50
N PRO A 3 -39.06 -6.70 -14.55
CA PRO A 3 -37.99 -5.76 -14.87
C PRO A 3 -36.78 -6.52 -15.41
N ARG A 4 -36.25 -6.03 -16.52
CA ARG A 4 -35.03 -6.55 -17.18
C ARG A 4 -33.86 -6.42 -16.21
N GLN A 5 -33.11 -7.51 -16.07
CA GLN A 5 -31.78 -7.54 -15.38
C GLN A 5 -30.87 -6.50 -16.04
N GLY A 6 -30.37 -5.58 -15.22
CA GLY A 6 -29.42 -4.57 -15.67
C GLY A 6 -28.11 -5.23 -16.11
N GLU A 7 -27.80 -5.13 -17.38
CA GLU A 7 -26.48 -5.37 -17.91
C GLU A 7 -25.49 -4.46 -17.18
N HIS A 8 -24.58 -5.07 -16.42
CA HIS A 8 -23.41 -4.36 -15.93
C HIS A 8 -22.59 -3.93 -17.15
N ALA A 9 -22.64 -2.64 -17.46
CA ALA A 9 -21.83 -2.09 -18.52
C ALA A 9 -20.35 -2.45 -18.25
N PRO A 10 -19.62 -3.01 -19.23
CA PRO A 10 -18.21 -3.32 -19.06
C PRO A 10 -17.47 -2.03 -18.71
N PHE A 11 -16.56 -2.11 -17.75
CA PHE A 11 -15.69 -1.00 -17.34
C PHE A 11 -15.07 -0.35 -18.58
N ARG A 12 -15.57 0.80 -18.98
CA ARG A 12 -14.95 1.62 -20.00
C ARG A 12 -13.73 2.27 -19.34
N ILE A 13 -12.54 1.84 -19.72
CA ILE A 13 -11.31 2.62 -19.51
C ILE A 13 -11.52 3.92 -20.29
N LEU A 14 -11.93 4.97 -19.59
CA LEU A 14 -12.37 6.22 -20.24
C LEU A 14 -11.22 7.01 -20.87
N ARG A 15 -9.96 6.72 -20.48
CA ARG A 15 -8.73 7.24 -21.13
C ARG A 15 -7.59 6.23 -20.95
N ARG A 16 -6.74 6.12 -21.95
CA ARG A 16 -5.51 5.34 -21.84
C ARG A 16 -4.57 6.04 -20.83
N PRO A 17 -3.82 5.27 -20.01
CA PRO A 17 -2.69 5.80 -19.24
C PRO A 17 -1.76 6.60 -20.16
N ASP A 18 -1.04 7.58 -19.60
CA ASP A 18 0.04 8.24 -20.32
C ASP A 18 0.93 7.16 -20.96
N PRO A 19 1.02 7.09 -22.31
CA PRO A 19 1.77 6.03 -22.99
C PRO A 19 3.25 6.04 -22.64
N ASP A 20 3.78 7.13 -22.13
CA ASP A 20 5.20 7.26 -21.77
C ASP A 20 5.52 6.73 -20.35
N TRP A 21 4.51 6.40 -19.52
CA TRP A 21 4.74 5.89 -18.17
C TRP A 21 5.64 4.65 -18.14
N GLY A 22 5.42 3.69 -19.02
CA GLY A 22 6.21 2.47 -19.10
C GLY A 22 7.47 2.56 -19.96
N ALA A 23 7.64 3.64 -20.72
CA ALA A 23 8.85 3.87 -21.53
C ALA A 23 10.03 4.40 -20.69
N ARG A 24 9.81 4.77 -19.45
CA ARG A 24 10.84 5.32 -18.55
C ARG A 24 11.84 4.24 -18.11
N PRO A 25 13.12 4.60 -17.93
CA PRO A 25 14.18 3.62 -17.69
C PRO A 25 14.07 2.90 -16.35
N LEU A 26 13.45 3.50 -15.33
CA LEU A 26 13.28 2.95 -13.99
C LEU A 26 11.86 3.24 -13.50
N LEU A 27 11.24 2.25 -12.88
CA LEU A 27 9.98 2.40 -12.15
C LEU A 27 10.21 2.07 -10.68
N LEU A 28 9.95 3.03 -9.83
CA LEU A 28 10.05 2.89 -8.38
C LEU A 28 8.65 2.82 -7.80
N VAL A 29 8.37 1.80 -7.00
CA VAL A 29 7.13 1.68 -6.22
C VAL A 29 7.47 1.70 -4.74
N THR A 30 6.74 2.48 -3.95
CA THR A 30 7.03 2.64 -2.52
C THR A 30 5.79 2.58 -1.66
N ASP A 31 5.94 1.93 -0.50
CA ASP A 31 5.04 2.17 0.62
C ASP A 31 5.22 3.60 1.17
N LEU A 32 4.28 4.02 2.00
CA LEU A 32 4.23 5.36 2.58
C LEU A 32 4.64 5.37 4.05
N ASP A 33 3.86 4.77 4.94
CA ASP A 33 4.01 4.89 6.39
C ASP A 33 5.23 4.09 6.88
N GLY A 34 6.21 4.77 7.48
CA GLY A 34 7.47 4.14 7.87
C GLY A 34 8.49 4.00 6.73
N SER A 35 8.09 4.29 5.49
CA SER A 35 8.96 4.29 4.30
C SER A 35 9.17 5.71 3.76
N LEU A 36 8.31 6.22 2.90
CA LEU A 36 8.40 7.58 2.37
C LEU A 36 7.98 8.64 3.40
N LEU A 37 7.12 8.29 4.36
CA LEU A 37 6.61 9.18 5.40
C LEU A 37 7.12 8.76 6.78
N ASP A 38 7.41 9.75 7.61
CA ASP A 38 7.65 9.55 9.05
C ASP A 38 6.33 9.52 9.84
N GLU A 39 6.43 9.45 11.18
CA GLU A 39 5.28 9.39 12.08
C GLU A 39 4.46 10.69 12.10
N THR A 40 5.03 11.78 11.61
CA THR A 40 4.34 13.08 11.46
C THR A 40 3.73 13.26 10.08
N TYR A 41 3.77 12.21 9.26
CA TYR A 41 3.37 12.24 7.84
C TYR A 41 4.18 13.24 7.01
N SER A 42 5.45 13.49 7.39
CA SER A 42 6.41 14.30 6.66
C SER A 42 7.26 13.44 5.73
N PHE A 43 7.52 13.95 4.53
CA PHE A 43 8.46 13.40 3.55
C PHE A 43 9.65 14.34 3.30
N GLU A 44 9.82 15.36 4.12
CA GLU A 44 10.85 16.40 3.89
C GLU A 44 12.26 15.83 3.69
N PRO A 45 12.73 14.80 4.46
CA PRO A 45 14.04 14.21 4.21
C PRO A 45 14.16 13.47 2.87
N ALA A 46 13.04 13.10 2.22
CA ALA A 46 13.02 12.41 0.94
C ALA A 46 13.02 13.36 -0.28
N ARG A 47 12.81 14.67 -0.08
CA ARG A 47 12.73 15.66 -1.17
C ARG A 47 13.89 15.62 -2.17
N PRO A 48 15.17 15.50 -1.76
CA PRO A 48 16.26 15.46 -2.72
C PRO A 48 16.15 14.28 -3.69
N ALA A 49 15.81 13.08 -3.19
CA ALA A 49 15.64 11.90 -4.03
C ALA A 49 14.39 11.97 -4.90
N LEU A 50 13.29 12.56 -4.40
CA LEU A 50 12.09 12.82 -5.23
C LEU A 50 12.43 13.74 -6.41
N ALA A 51 13.18 14.80 -6.18
CA ALA A 51 13.65 15.70 -7.24
C ALA A 51 14.59 14.97 -8.22
N ALA A 52 15.49 14.13 -7.71
CA ALA A 52 16.40 13.34 -8.54
C ALA A 52 15.67 12.30 -9.40
N LEU A 53 14.61 11.66 -8.88
CA LEU A 53 13.74 10.75 -9.67
C LEU A 53 13.10 11.48 -10.85
N VAL A 54 12.55 12.67 -10.61
CA VAL A 54 11.96 13.49 -11.66
C VAL A 54 13.01 13.88 -12.70
N ALA A 55 14.19 14.34 -12.26
CA ALA A 55 15.27 14.72 -13.15
C ALA A 55 15.81 13.55 -13.98
N ALA A 56 15.83 12.34 -13.42
CA ALA A 56 16.21 11.12 -14.11
C ALA A 56 15.12 10.56 -15.05
N GLY A 57 13.95 11.18 -15.10
CA GLY A 57 12.81 10.66 -15.85
C GLY A 57 12.28 9.30 -15.32
N ALA A 58 12.61 8.94 -14.08
CA ALA A 58 12.12 7.72 -13.46
C ALA A 58 10.62 7.83 -13.12
N ALA A 59 9.88 6.72 -13.25
CA ALA A 59 8.49 6.66 -12.86
C ALA A 59 8.38 6.35 -11.35
N LEU A 60 7.38 6.94 -10.68
CA LEU A 60 7.05 6.69 -9.28
C LEU A 60 5.63 6.13 -9.18
N VAL A 61 5.43 5.14 -8.30
CA VAL A 61 4.12 4.61 -7.89
C VAL A 61 4.07 4.66 -6.36
N LEU A 62 2.96 5.13 -5.81
CA LEU A 62 2.72 5.09 -4.36
C LEU A 62 1.77 3.95 -4.03
N ALA A 63 2.10 3.12 -3.05
CA ALA A 63 1.30 1.95 -2.65
C ALA A 63 1.09 1.94 -1.15
N SER A 64 -0.17 1.98 -0.68
CA SER A 64 -0.45 2.10 0.76
C SER A 64 -1.74 1.38 1.16
N SER A 65 -1.90 1.17 2.48
CA SER A 65 -3.19 0.84 3.10
C SER A 65 -4.14 2.03 3.21
N LYS A 66 -3.68 3.24 2.90
CA LYS A 66 -4.47 4.47 2.92
C LYS A 66 -5.56 4.45 1.85
N THR A 67 -6.61 5.21 2.14
CA THR A 67 -7.74 5.43 1.22
C THR A 67 -7.35 6.35 0.06
N ARG A 68 -8.16 6.37 -0.98
CA ARG A 68 -8.08 7.37 -2.05
C ARG A 68 -8.06 8.79 -1.48
N SER A 69 -8.99 9.07 -0.54
CA SER A 69 -9.16 10.39 0.06
C SER A 69 -7.94 10.86 0.84
N GLU A 70 -7.11 9.95 1.35
CA GLU A 70 -5.83 10.26 2.00
C GLU A 70 -4.70 10.44 0.99
N MET A 71 -4.67 9.63 -0.07
CA MET A 71 -3.54 9.58 -0.99
C MET A 71 -3.55 10.68 -2.05
N GLU A 72 -4.71 11.11 -2.54
CA GLU A 72 -4.77 12.21 -3.51
C GLU A 72 -4.19 13.53 -2.95
N PRO A 73 -4.58 14.00 -1.73
CA PRO A 73 -3.96 15.18 -1.13
C PRO A 73 -2.45 15.02 -0.87
N LEU A 74 -1.99 13.82 -0.56
CA LEU A 74 -0.56 13.55 -0.41
C LEU A 74 0.19 13.71 -1.74
N ALA A 75 -0.35 13.17 -2.83
CA ALA A 75 0.23 13.32 -4.17
C ALA A 75 0.31 14.81 -4.58
N ASP A 76 -0.72 15.60 -4.27
CA ASP A 76 -0.71 17.04 -4.48
C ASP A 76 0.38 17.75 -3.65
N ARG A 77 0.57 17.37 -2.37
CA ARG A 77 1.66 17.88 -1.51
C ARG A 77 3.05 17.53 -2.04
N LEU A 78 3.21 16.35 -2.65
CA LEU A 78 4.45 15.95 -3.32
C LEU A 78 4.72 16.75 -4.60
N GLY A 79 3.72 17.45 -5.14
CA GLY A 79 3.80 18.11 -6.43
C GLY A 79 3.90 17.14 -7.61
N LEU A 80 3.47 15.89 -7.41
CA LEU A 80 3.55 14.79 -8.36
C LEU A 80 2.16 14.19 -8.60
N ARG A 81 2.00 13.54 -9.76
CA ARG A 81 0.79 12.78 -10.10
C ARG A 81 1.14 11.34 -10.48
N PRO A 82 1.67 10.56 -9.53
CA PRO A 82 1.98 9.16 -9.77
C PRO A 82 0.70 8.31 -9.80
N PRO A 83 0.70 7.12 -10.41
CA PRO A 83 -0.28 6.11 -10.09
C PRO A 83 -0.28 5.79 -8.60
N LEU A 84 -1.47 5.56 -8.02
CA LEU A 84 -1.63 5.24 -6.61
C LEU A 84 -2.25 3.85 -6.48
N ILE A 85 -1.66 2.98 -5.67
CA ILE A 85 -2.23 1.71 -5.24
C ILE A 85 -2.78 1.96 -3.83
N VAL A 86 -4.09 1.94 -3.68
CA VAL A 86 -4.78 2.30 -2.44
C VAL A 86 -5.37 1.07 -1.76
N GLU A 87 -5.63 1.19 -0.47
CA GLU A 87 -6.31 0.18 0.34
C GLU A 87 -5.73 -1.23 0.16
N ASN A 88 -4.39 -1.35 0.34
CA ASN A 88 -3.66 -2.61 0.20
C ASN A 88 -3.88 -3.31 -1.16
N GLY A 89 -4.04 -2.55 -2.23
CA GLY A 89 -4.26 -3.08 -3.57
C GLY A 89 -5.73 -3.26 -3.94
N GLY A 90 -6.66 -2.72 -3.15
CA GLY A 90 -8.09 -2.73 -3.45
C GLY A 90 -8.44 -1.97 -4.71
N ALA A 91 -7.70 -0.91 -5.03
CA ALA A 91 -7.81 -0.20 -6.29
C ALA A 91 -6.49 0.43 -6.74
N ILE A 92 -6.39 0.64 -8.04
CA ILE A 92 -5.33 1.42 -8.69
C ILE A 92 -5.98 2.72 -9.19
N LEU A 93 -5.39 3.85 -8.82
CA LEU A 93 -5.78 5.16 -9.32
C LEU A 93 -4.75 5.59 -10.35
N MET A 94 -5.20 5.82 -11.56
CA MET A 94 -4.37 6.25 -12.68
C MET A 94 -4.59 7.74 -12.93
N PRO A 95 -3.52 8.56 -13.00
CA PRO A 95 -3.65 9.94 -13.36
C PRO A 95 -4.13 10.08 -14.81
N PHE A 96 -4.85 11.16 -15.12
CA PHE A 96 -5.24 11.50 -16.49
C PHE A 96 -4.94 12.97 -16.79
N ASP A 97 -4.94 13.29 -18.07
CA ASP A 97 -4.75 14.67 -18.52
C ASP A 97 -5.82 15.59 -17.92
N GLY A 98 -5.38 16.62 -17.22
CA GLY A 98 -6.23 17.49 -16.41
C GLY A 98 -6.00 17.27 -14.91
N ALA A 99 -7.05 17.37 -14.11
CA ALA A 99 -6.98 17.16 -12.66
C ALA A 99 -7.68 15.88 -12.25
N GLY A 100 -6.99 15.00 -11.51
CA GLY A 100 -7.59 13.85 -10.86
C GLY A 100 -7.11 12.48 -11.34
N TYR A 101 -7.84 11.46 -10.89
CA TYR A 101 -7.53 10.07 -11.11
C TYR A 101 -8.78 9.30 -11.54
N TYR A 102 -8.65 8.38 -12.50
CA TYR A 102 -9.65 7.35 -12.70
C TYR A 102 -9.29 6.08 -11.93
N THR A 103 -10.30 5.30 -11.54
CA THR A 103 -10.14 4.13 -10.68
C THR A 103 -10.24 2.84 -11.47
N ILE A 104 -9.29 1.93 -11.27
CA ILE A 104 -9.36 0.52 -11.66
C ILE A 104 -9.51 -0.26 -10.34
N ALA A 105 -10.72 -0.70 -10.02
CA ALA A 105 -11.01 -1.43 -8.81
C ALA A 105 -10.92 -2.94 -9.03
N SER A 106 -10.18 -3.64 -8.16
CA SER A 106 -10.07 -5.12 -8.15
C SER A 106 -10.50 -5.71 -6.81
N GLY A 107 -10.64 -4.86 -5.78
CA GLY A 107 -11.00 -5.28 -4.42
C GLY A 107 -12.49 -5.57 -4.26
N VAL A 108 -12.80 -6.30 -3.18
CA VAL A 108 -14.17 -6.51 -2.73
C VAL A 108 -14.74 -5.19 -2.19
N ARG A 109 -16.01 -4.90 -2.49
CA ARG A 109 -16.66 -3.69 -2.00
C ARG A 109 -16.72 -3.65 -0.48
N HIS A 110 -16.43 -2.51 0.12
CA HIS A 110 -16.31 -2.31 1.56
C HIS A 110 -17.54 -2.76 2.35
N TYR A 111 -18.77 -2.53 1.86
CA TYR A 111 -19.97 -2.99 2.56
C TYR A 111 -20.06 -4.52 2.68
N LEU A 112 -19.51 -5.29 1.72
CA LEU A 112 -19.39 -6.75 1.81
C LEU A 112 -18.36 -7.18 2.82
N LEU A 113 -17.24 -6.45 2.92
CA LEU A 113 -16.19 -6.70 3.92
C LEU A 113 -16.71 -6.47 5.34
N ARG A 114 -17.46 -5.39 5.56
CA ARG A 114 -18.11 -5.12 6.85
C ARG A 114 -19.02 -6.26 7.28
N ARG A 115 -19.90 -6.70 6.38
CA ARG A 115 -20.81 -7.82 6.63
C ARG A 115 -20.03 -9.11 6.91
N ALA A 116 -18.98 -9.40 6.12
CA ALA A 116 -18.14 -10.57 6.33
C ALA A 116 -17.41 -10.50 7.68
N LEU A 117 -16.93 -9.34 8.11
CA LEU A 117 -16.27 -9.16 9.41
C LEU A 117 -17.22 -9.51 10.57
N GLU A 118 -18.47 -9.07 10.51
CA GLU A 118 -19.50 -9.42 11.50
C GLU A 118 -19.79 -10.93 11.54
N GLU A 119 -19.87 -11.57 10.36
CA GLU A 119 -20.10 -13.02 10.24
C GLU A 119 -18.90 -13.81 10.78
N ILE A 120 -17.68 -13.40 10.45
CA ILE A 120 -16.43 -14.00 10.96
C ILE A 120 -16.38 -13.87 12.50
N GLY A 121 -16.68 -12.70 13.04
CA GLY A 121 -16.71 -12.49 14.50
C GLY A 121 -17.68 -13.46 15.21
N ARG A 122 -18.89 -13.63 14.67
CA ARG A 122 -19.88 -14.60 15.23
C ARG A 122 -19.40 -16.04 15.11
N GLU A 123 -18.88 -16.45 13.97
CA GLU A 123 -18.40 -17.81 13.70
C GLU A 123 -17.21 -18.17 14.60
N THR A 124 -16.27 -17.27 14.76
CA THR A 124 -15.03 -17.52 15.54
C THR A 124 -15.16 -17.15 17.01
N GLN A 125 -16.31 -16.61 17.44
CA GLN A 125 -16.52 -16.07 18.77
C GLN A 125 -15.46 -15.00 19.14
N ALA A 126 -14.94 -14.29 18.14
CA ALA A 126 -13.95 -13.25 18.32
C ALA A 126 -14.62 -11.86 18.36
N THR A 127 -14.17 -11.01 19.29
CA THR A 127 -14.60 -9.62 19.32
C THR A 127 -13.80 -8.83 18.30
N LEU A 128 -14.40 -8.62 17.12
CA LEU A 128 -13.83 -7.84 16.02
C LEU A 128 -14.53 -6.48 15.97
N ARG A 129 -13.75 -5.41 15.98
CA ARG A 129 -14.26 -4.03 15.91
C ARG A 129 -13.72 -3.35 14.66
N GLY A 130 -14.49 -3.38 13.59
CA GLY A 130 -14.15 -2.69 12.33
C GLY A 130 -14.25 -1.18 12.47
N PHE A 131 -13.42 -0.45 11.74
CA PHE A 131 -13.42 1.01 11.72
C PHE A 131 -14.79 1.57 11.36
N SER A 132 -15.49 0.92 10.42
CA SER A 132 -16.85 1.28 10.01
C SER A 132 -17.90 1.23 11.14
N SER A 133 -17.62 0.50 12.23
CA SER A 133 -18.47 0.40 13.41
C SER A 133 -18.12 1.40 14.52
N LEU A 134 -17.05 2.16 14.33
CA LEU A 134 -16.55 3.11 15.31
C LEU A 134 -17.01 4.55 15.00
N THR A 135 -17.11 5.38 16.03
CA THR A 135 -17.30 6.82 15.82
C THR A 135 -16.00 7.46 15.32
N LEU A 136 -16.12 8.60 14.67
CA LEU A 136 -14.96 9.37 14.20
C LEU A 136 -13.95 9.67 15.32
N GLU A 137 -14.46 10.01 16.52
CA GLU A 137 -13.66 10.27 17.72
C GLU A 137 -12.95 9.02 18.23
N ALA A 138 -13.58 7.84 18.09
CA ALA A 138 -12.95 6.58 18.47
C ALA A 138 -11.82 6.22 17.50
N VAL A 139 -12.01 6.42 16.19
CA VAL A 139 -10.96 6.24 15.20
C VAL A 139 -9.81 7.21 15.42
N SER A 140 -10.09 8.49 15.63
CA SER A 140 -9.08 9.50 15.94
C SER A 140 -8.23 9.10 17.17
N ARG A 141 -8.85 8.66 18.26
CA ARG A 141 -8.11 8.19 19.46
C ARG A 141 -7.28 6.94 19.20
N LEU A 142 -7.81 5.97 18.44
CA LEU A 142 -7.11 4.72 18.14
C LEU A 142 -5.91 4.94 17.22
N THR A 143 -6.05 5.82 16.24
CA THR A 143 -5.03 6.08 15.23
C THR A 143 -4.05 7.18 15.61
N GLY A 144 -4.46 8.12 16.45
CA GLY A 144 -3.74 9.36 16.73
C GLY A 144 -3.93 10.43 15.65
N LEU A 145 -4.76 10.16 14.64
CA LEU A 145 -5.10 11.13 13.59
C LEU A 145 -5.97 12.26 14.16
N ASP A 146 -5.84 13.45 13.63
CA ASP A 146 -6.80 14.51 13.86
C ASP A 146 -8.17 14.15 13.25
N ARG A 147 -9.18 14.96 13.52
CA ARG A 147 -10.56 14.70 13.12
C ARG A 147 -10.71 14.61 11.59
N GLU A 148 -10.04 15.47 10.86
CA GLU A 148 -10.14 15.49 9.39
C GLU A 148 -9.40 14.29 8.77
N ALA A 149 -8.18 13.99 9.21
CA ALA A 149 -7.44 12.82 8.77
C ALA A 149 -8.18 11.51 9.10
N ALA A 150 -8.80 11.41 10.29
CA ALA A 150 -9.63 10.26 10.65
C ALA A 150 -10.87 10.12 9.74
N ARG A 151 -11.47 11.23 9.32
CA ARG A 151 -12.58 11.23 8.35
C ARG A 151 -12.13 10.70 6.99
N LEU A 152 -10.95 11.12 6.50
CA LEU A 152 -10.38 10.62 5.26
C LEU A 152 -10.06 9.12 5.35
N ALA A 153 -9.50 8.67 6.48
CA ALA A 153 -9.18 7.26 6.72
C ALA A 153 -10.42 6.34 6.81
N LEU A 154 -11.59 6.89 7.13
CA LEU A 154 -12.87 6.18 7.13
C LEU A 154 -13.53 6.09 5.75
N ALA A 155 -13.08 6.88 4.76
CA ALA A 155 -13.65 6.89 3.40
C ALA A 155 -13.15 5.69 2.57
N ARG A 156 -13.47 4.47 3.02
CA ARG A 156 -12.98 3.22 2.44
C ARG A 156 -13.93 2.62 1.42
N ASP A 157 -13.34 2.02 0.39
CA ASP A 157 -14.04 1.34 -0.69
C ASP A 157 -13.75 -0.17 -0.76
N HIS A 158 -12.57 -0.63 -0.30
CA HIS A 158 -12.06 -2.00 -0.53
C HIS A 158 -11.29 -2.63 0.63
N ASP A 159 -11.24 -2.00 1.78
CA ASP A 159 -10.51 -2.46 2.97
C ASP A 159 -11.32 -2.14 4.23
N GLU A 160 -11.44 -3.07 5.15
CA GLU A 160 -12.01 -2.85 6.48
C GLU A 160 -10.93 -3.07 7.54
N PRO A 161 -10.29 -2.00 8.04
CA PRO A 161 -9.41 -2.10 9.19
C PRO A 161 -10.19 -2.47 10.44
N PHE A 162 -9.61 -3.33 11.28
CA PHE A 162 -10.27 -3.73 12.50
C PHE A 162 -9.28 -4.00 13.65
N VAL A 163 -9.81 -3.96 14.86
CA VAL A 163 -9.12 -4.36 16.08
C VAL A 163 -9.66 -5.72 16.52
N LEU A 164 -8.78 -6.62 16.91
CA LEU A 164 -9.09 -7.91 17.49
C LEU A 164 -8.70 -7.86 18.98
N ALA A 165 -9.67 -8.08 19.86
CA ALA A 165 -9.45 -7.96 21.31
C ALA A 165 -8.59 -9.10 21.88
N ASP A 166 -8.68 -10.31 21.31
CA ASP A 166 -7.95 -11.50 21.72
C ASP A 166 -7.14 -12.05 20.52
N GLU A 167 -5.84 -11.76 20.50
CA GLU A 167 -4.95 -12.18 19.41
C GLU A 167 -4.79 -13.70 19.30
N THR A 168 -5.14 -14.48 20.30
CA THR A 168 -5.15 -15.97 20.20
C THR A 168 -6.17 -16.47 19.16
N ARG A 169 -7.16 -15.65 18.81
CA ARG A 169 -8.17 -15.93 17.78
C ARG A 169 -7.71 -15.64 16.35
N VAL A 170 -6.54 -15.02 16.15
CA VAL A 170 -6.03 -14.68 14.80
C VAL A 170 -6.09 -15.87 13.83
N PRO A 171 -5.60 -17.09 14.16
CA PRO A 171 -5.65 -18.20 13.22
C PRO A 171 -7.09 -18.58 12.80
N ALA A 172 -8.03 -18.56 13.73
CA ALA A 172 -9.42 -18.86 13.45
C ALA A 172 -10.08 -17.79 12.57
N VAL A 173 -9.78 -16.51 12.84
CA VAL A 173 -10.28 -15.38 12.07
C VAL A 173 -9.72 -15.42 10.64
N MET A 174 -8.43 -15.69 10.48
CA MET A 174 -7.80 -15.84 9.15
C MET A 174 -8.42 -17.00 8.37
N ALA A 175 -8.56 -18.17 8.97
CA ALA A 175 -9.18 -19.34 8.31
C ALA A 175 -10.65 -19.08 7.93
N ALA A 176 -11.40 -18.34 8.75
CA ALA A 176 -12.78 -17.98 8.43
C ALA A 176 -12.88 -16.97 7.28
N ALA A 177 -11.93 -16.04 7.18
CA ALA A 177 -11.81 -15.11 6.06
C ALA A 177 -11.45 -15.85 4.76
N GLU A 178 -10.46 -16.73 4.80
CA GLU A 178 -10.01 -17.53 3.64
C GLU A 178 -11.13 -18.38 3.04
N ARG A 179 -11.97 -19.01 3.89
CA ARG A 179 -13.15 -19.77 3.42
C ARG A 179 -14.16 -18.93 2.64
N ARG A 180 -14.11 -17.60 2.81
CA ARG A 180 -14.94 -16.60 2.09
C ARG A 180 -14.24 -15.96 0.90
N GLY A 181 -13.03 -16.44 0.56
CA GLY A 181 -12.20 -15.82 -0.48
C GLY A 181 -11.68 -14.43 -0.06
N LEU A 182 -11.62 -14.16 1.25
CA LEU A 182 -11.11 -12.92 1.81
C LEU A 182 -9.76 -13.16 2.47
N ARG A 183 -9.03 -12.08 2.72
CA ARG A 183 -7.71 -12.11 3.33
C ARG A 183 -7.69 -11.21 4.57
N VAL A 184 -7.05 -11.70 5.63
CA VAL A 184 -6.69 -10.88 6.78
C VAL A 184 -5.19 -10.67 6.77
N THR A 185 -4.78 -9.41 6.79
CA THR A 185 -3.36 -9.01 6.92
C THR A 185 -3.18 -8.15 8.17
N ARG A 186 -1.97 -8.10 8.70
CA ARG A 186 -1.60 -7.21 9.79
C ARG A 186 -0.78 -6.06 9.21
N GLY A 187 -1.29 -4.85 9.28
CA GLY A 187 -0.53 -3.62 9.18
C GLY A 187 0.12 -3.29 10.54
N GLY A 188 0.74 -2.15 10.68
CA GLY A 188 1.46 -1.81 11.92
C GLY A 188 0.64 -2.00 13.20
N ARG A 189 -0.53 -1.40 13.32
CA ARG A 189 -1.37 -1.43 14.55
C ARG A 189 -2.71 -2.13 14.37
N PHE A 190 -3.17 -2.34 13.13
CA PHE A 190 -4.50 -2.85 12.84
C PHE A 190 -4.43 -4.08 11.95
N PHE A 191 -5.42 -4.93 12.08
CA PHE A 191 -5.72 -5.94 11.08
C PHE A 191 -6.54 -5.33 9.96
N HIS A 192 -6.43 -5.88 8.77
CA HIS A 192 -7.15 -5.45 7.57
C HIS A 192 -7.87 -6.65 6.96
N LEU A 193 -9.17 -6.54 6.73
CA LEU A 193 -9.95 -7.49 5.96
C LEU A 193 -10.11 -6.94 4.54
N THR A 194 -9.59 -7.67 3.56
CA THR A 194 -9.62 -7.31 2.14
C THR A 194 -10.14 -8.47 1.29
N GLY A 195 -10.32 -8.22 0.00
CA GLY A 195 -10.46 -9.29 -1.00
C GLY A 195 -9.15 -10.06 -1.21
N ALA A 196 -9.13 -10.95 -2.21
CA ALA A 196 -7.94 -11.71 -2.61
C ALA A 196 -6.93 -10.85 -3.38
N THR A 197 -6.76 -9.59 -3.00
CA THR A 197 -5.81 -8.64 -3.58
C THR A 197 -4.79 -8.18 -2.54
N ASP A 198 -3.67 -7.70 -2.99
CA ASP A 198 -2.61 -7.10 -2.19
C ASP A 198 -1.83 -6.07 -3.04
N LYS A 199 -0.91 -5.34 -2.42
CA LYS A 199 -0.08 -4.34 -3.11
C LYS A 199 0.69 -4.94 -4.30
N GLY A 200 1.17 -6.19 -4.21
CA GLY A 200 1.91 -6.87 -5.26
C GLY A 200 1.03 -7.30 -6.43
N VAL A 201 -0.17 -7.82 -6.15
CA VAL A 201 -1.18 -8.12 -7.18
C VAL A 201 -1.54 -6.86 -7.94
N ALA A 202 -1.87 -5.77 -7.25
CA ALA A 202 -2.20 -4.49 -7.86
C ALA A 202 -1.03 -3.91 -8.66
N PHE A 203 0.20 -4.03 -8.16
CA PHE A 203 1.39 -3.58 -8.88
C PHE A 203 1.61 -4.36 -10.18
N ARG A 204 1.46 -5.70 -10.15
CA ARG A 204 1.54 -6.51 -11.38
C ARG A 204 0.43 -6.15 -12.38
N GLN A 205 -0.78 -5.88 -11.91
CA GLN A 205 -1.87 -5.38 -12.77
C GLN A 205 -1.51 -4.02 -13.39
N LEU A 206 -0.94 -3.11 -12.60
CA LEU A 206 -0.46 -1.83 -13.11
C LEU A 206 0.62 -2.01 -14.18
N LEU A 207 1.62 -2.86 -13.94
CA LEU A 207 2.67 -3.16 -14.93
C LEU A 207 2.11 -3.72 -16.23
N ALA A 208 1.05 -4.53 -16.17
CA ALA A 208 0.40 -5.07 -17.38
C ALA A 208 -0.32 -3.99 -18.22
N LEU A 209 -0.64 -2.83 -17.61
CA LEU A 209 -1.27 -1.69 -18.30
C LEU A 209 -0.23 -0.72 -18.89
N LEU A 210 1.00 -0.80 -18.41
CA LEU A 210 2.09 0.07 -18.82
C LEU A 210 3.02 -0.66 -19.79
N ALA A 211 3.76 0.10 -20.61
CA ALA A 211 4.89 -0.49 -21.33
C ALA A 211 5.95 -0.94 -20.29
N PRO A 212 6.62 -2.10 -20.49
CA PRO A 212 7.52 -2.65 -19.48
C PRO A 212 8.66 -1.67 -19.18
N PRO A 213 8.90 -1.33 -17.91
CA PRO A 213 10.06 -0.54 -17.49
C PRO A 213 11.33 -1.36 -17.66
N ARG A 214 12.49 -0.70 -17.78
CA ARG A 214 13.80 -1.39 -17.86
C ARG A 214 14.20 -2.05 -16.54
N GLY A 215 13.63 -1.59 -15.41
CA GLY A 215 13.85 -2.17 -14.10
C GLY A 215 12.87 -1.62 -13.09
N THR A 216 12.51 -2.43 -12.10
CA THR A 216 11.59 -2.08 -11.03
C THR A 216 12.29 -2.12 -9.67
N VAL A 217 12.06 -1.10 -8.83
CA VAL A 217 12.55 -1.03 -7.45
C VAL A 217 11.36 -0.84 -6.53
N GLY A 218 11.27 -1.66 -5.48
CA GLY A 218 10.24 -1.56 -4.45
C GLY A 218 10.83 -1.20 -3.10
N LEU A 219 10.20 -0.27 -2.36
CA LEU A 219 10.58 0.08 -1.01
C LEU A 219 9.40 -0.12 -0.06
N GLY A 220 9.67 -0.74 1.11
CA GLY A 220 8.67 -0.99 2.15
C GLY A 220 9.34 -1.34 3.47
N ASP A 221 8.59 -1.31 4.58
CA ASP A 221 9.12 -1.49 5.94
C ASP A 221 8.46 -2.61 6.73
N ALA A 222 7.29 -3.11 6.28
CA ALA A 222 6.44 -4.01 7.05
C ALA A 222 5.96 -5.23 6.25
N LEU A 223 5.48 -6.25 6.96
CA LEU A 223 5.06 -7.52 6.36
C LEU A 223 3.96 -7.38 5.29
N ASN A 224 3.09 -6.37 5.39
CA ASN A 224 2.07 -6.11 4.36
C ASN A 224 2.68 -5.61 3.03
N ASP A 225 3.98 -5.24 2.99
CA ASP A 225 4.70 -4.88 1.78
C ASP A 225 5.37 -6.10 1.11
N LEU A 226 5.42 -7.24 1.79
CA LEU A 226 6.06 -8.44 1.24
C LEU A 226 5.58 -8.78 -0.18
N PRO A 227 4.27 -8.79 -0.50
CA PRO A 227 3.81 -9.08 -1.86
C PRO A 227 4.29 -8.05 -2.89
N LEU A 228 4.43 -6.77 -2.49
CA LEU A 228 4.96 -5.70 -3.33
C LEU A 228 6.45 -5.91 -3.60
N LEU A 229 7.22 -6.17 -2.55
CA LEU A 229 8.66 -6.37 -2.62
C LEU A 229 9.03 -7.65 -3.40
N GLN A 230 8.16 -8.67 -3.38
CA GLN A 230 8.29 -9.86 -4.23
C GLN A 230 7.93 -9.63 -5.70
N ALA A 231 7.26 -8.53 -6.03
CA ALA A 231 6.82 -8.21 -7.38
C ALA A 231 7.79 -7.31 -8.16
N VAL A 232 8.93 -6.95 -7.58
CA VAL A 232 9.94 -6.06 -8.18
C VAL A 232 11.28 -6.76 -8.38
N ASP A 233 12.12 -6.21 -9.25
CA ASP A 233 13.47 -6.73 -9.53
C ASP A 233 14.44 -6.45 -8.36
N ARG A 234 14.29 -5.30 -7.69
CA ARG A 234 15.14 -4.86 -6.58
C ARG A 234 14.28 -4.49 -5.37
N PRO A 235 14.02 -5.41 -4.45
CA PRO A 235 13.38 -5.11 -3.18
C PRO A 235 14.34 -4.40 -2.22
N VAL A 236 13.89 -3.31 -1.60
CA VAL A 236 14.60 -2.55 -0.58
C VAL A 236 13.75 -2.50 0.68
N VAL A 237 14.27 -3.00 1.79
CA VAL A 237 13.62 -2.95 3.10
C VAL A 237 14.07 -1.69 3.82
N ILE A 238 13.12 -0.89 4.28
CA ILE A 238 13.38 0.28 5.11
C ILE A 238 13.38 -0.17 6.59
N PRO A 239 14.42 0.13 7.37
CA PRO A 239 14.42 -0.18 8.80
C PRO A 239 13.31 0.56 9.56
N ARG A 240 12.83 -0.04 10.63
CA ARG A 240 11.97 0.61 11.60
C ARG A 240 12.71 1.71 12.34
N ARG A 241 11.99 2.56 13.06
CA ARG A 241 12.55 3.70 13.79
C ARG A 241 13.70 3.34 14.74
N ASP A 242 13.65 2.17 15.37
CA ASP A 242 14.69 1.65 16.25
C ASP A 242 15.88 1.04 15.50
N GLY A 243 15.89 1.11 14.18
CA GLY A 243 16.93 0.55 13.30
C GLY A 243 16.75 -0.95 13.02
N SER A 244 15.78 -1.63 13.64
CA SER A 244 15.49 -3.04 13.39
C SER A 244 14.73 -3.22 12.07
N LEU A 245 14.82 -4.42 11.49
CA LEU A 245 13.95 -4.83 10.39
C LEU A 245 12.72 -5.57 10.94
N ASP A 246 11.62 -5.55 10.17
CA ASP A 246 10.55 -6.50 10.40
C ASP A 246 11.08 -7.93 10.25
N ALA A 247 11.07 -8.72 11.32
CA ALA A 247 11.69 -10.04 11.34
C ALA A 247 11.07 -11.00 10.32
N ALA A 248 9.75 -10.94 10.12
CA ALA A 248 9.05 -11.79 9.17
C ALA A 248 9.36 -11.35 7.72
N LEU A 249 9.41 -10.05 7.47
CA LEU A 249 9.80 -9.50 6.17
C LEU A 249 11.25 -9.85 5.84
N ALA A 250 12.18 -9.66 6.77
CA ALA A 250 13.58 -9.98 6.60
C ALA A 250 13.82 -11.48 6.34
N ALA A 251 13.13 -12.35 7.08
CA ALA A 251 13.20 -13.80 6.86
C ALA A 251 12.65 -14.22 5.48
N ALA A 252 11.61 -13.56 5.00
CA ALA A 252 11.00 -13.84 3.70
C ALA A 252 11.82 -13.30 2.51
N LEU A 253 12.67 -12.29 2.74
CA LEU A 253 13.46 -11.59 1.71
C LEU A 253 14.97 -11.49 2.08
N PRO A 254 15.67 -12.62 2.26
CA PRO A 254 17.06 -12.61 2.72
C PRO A 254 18.03 -11.90 1.76
N LEU A 255 17.66 -11.76 0.49
CA LEU A 255 18.47 -11.09 -0.54
C LEU A 255 18.02 -9.65 -0.83
N ALA A 256 17.00 -9.15 -0.14
CA ALA A 256 16.59 -7.76 -0.29
C ALA A 256 17.68 -6.80 0.18
N GLU A 257 17.77 -5.67 -0.48
CA GLU A 257 18.64 -4.58 -0.07
C GLU A 257 18.07 -3.87 1.17
N VAL A 258 18.92 -3.30 2.01
CA VAL A 258 18.50 -2.60 3.23
C VAL A 258 18.88 -1.13 3.14
N ALA A 259 17.92 -0.24 3.36
CA ALA A 259 18.19 1.18 3.42
C ALA A 259 19.04 1.53 4.66
N PRO A 260 19.96 2.53 4.56
CA PRO A 260 20.93 2.80 5.63
C PRO A 260 20.34 3.50 6.87
N ALA A 261 19.08 3.91 6.82
CA ALA A 261 18.38 4.58 7.92
C ALA A 261 16.86 4.33 7.86
N PRO A 262 16.12 4.57 8.95
CA PRO A 262 14.66 4.50 8.97
C PRO A 262 13.97 5.59 8.15
N GLY A 263 12.75 5.30 7.72
CA GLY A 263 11.81 6.27 7.17
C GLY A 263 12.33 7.06 5.97
N PRO A 264 11.86 8.33 5.81
CA PRO A 264 12.17 9.11 4.61
C PRO A 264 13.65 9.45 4.42
N ALA A 265 14.46 9.46 5.48
CA ALA A 265 15.91 9.65 5.37
C ALA A 265 16.58 8.42 4.74
N GLY A 266 16.22 7.21 5.19
CA GLY A 266 16.67 5.95 4.60
C GLY A 266 16.15 5.76 3.18
N TRP A 267 14.89 6.12 2.94
CA TRP A 267 14.29 6.13 1.62
C TRP A 267 15.10 7.03 0.66
N ASN A 268 15.42 8.25 1.09
CA ASN A 268 16.24 9.19 0.30
C ASN A 268 17.59 8.59 -0.08
N ALA A 269 18.31 8.08 0.92
CA ALA A 269 19.64 7.52 0.69
C ALA A 269 19.59 6.29 -0.23
N ALA A 270 18.60 5.41 -0.04
CA ALA A 270 18.38 4.23 -0.88
C ALA A 270 18.12 4.62 -2.35
N VAL A 271 17.20 5.55 -2.57
CA VAL A 271 16.84 6.00 -3.92
C VAL A 271 18.01 6.69 -4.62
N MET A 272 18.78 7.53 -3.90
CA MET A 272 19.98 8.18 -4.46
C MET A 272 21.03 7.14 -4.85
N THR A 273 21.23 6.09 -4.03
CA THR A 273 22.14 4.98 -4.36
C THR A 273 21.68 4.24 -5.62
N VAL A 274 20.39 3.93 -5.72
CA VAL A 274 19.80 3.26 -6.89
C VAL A 274 19.97 4.09 -8.16
N LEU A 275 19.67 5.38 -8.11
CA LEU A 275 19.81 6.29 -9.24
C LEU A 275 21.27 6.44 -9.70
N GLY A 276 22.22 6.38 -8.76
CA GLY A 276 23.67 6.34 -9.05
C GLY A 276 24.18 4.99 -9.58
N GLY A 277 23.32 4.00 -9.79
CA GLY A 277 23.70 2.66 -10.24
C GLY A 277 24.33 1.78 -9.15
N GLY A 278 24.32 2.26 -7.88
CA GLY A 278 24.87 1.53 -6.73
C GLY A 278 23.94 0.43 -6.21
N ARG A 279 24.49 -0.32 -5.23
CA ARG A 279 23.79 -1.35 -4.46
C ARG A 279 23.88 -1.05 -2.96
N LEU A 280 22.84 -1.43 -2.23
CA LEU A 280 22.80 -1.37 -0.78
C LEU A 280 23.18 -2.73 -0.18
N PRO A 281 23.56 -2.79 1.12
CA PRO A 281 23.77 -4.07 1.81
C PRO A 281 22.52 -4.95 1.75
N ALA A 282 22.69 -6.26 1.67
CA ALA A 282 21.60 -7.22 1.73
C ALA A 282 21.20 -7.53 3.18
N VAL A 283 19.96 -7.96 3.39
CA VAL A 283 19.42 -8.39 4.70
C VAL A 283 20.33 -9.45 5.34
N ALA A 284 20.74 -10.48 4.60
CA ALA A 284 21.60 -11.55 5.10
C ALA A 284 23.08 -11.16 5.32
N GLY A 285 23.50 -10.00 4.80
CA GLY A 285 24.87 -9.49 4.94
C GLY A 285 25.11 -8.68 6.22
N GLY A 286 24.09 -8.37 7.00
CA GLY A 286 24.18 -7.57 8.22
C GLY A 286 24.57 -8.32 9.50
N GLY A 287 24.97 -9.58 9.41
CA GLY A 287 25.27 -10.47 10.54
C GLY A 287 26.73 -10.82 10.76
N ALA A 288 27.67 -9.96 10.33
CA ALA A 288 29.10 -10.15 10.62
C ALA A 288 29.77 -8.80 10.88
N ALA A 289 29.68 -8.34 12.09
CA ALA A 289 30.61 -7.38 12.72
C ALA A 289 30.61 -7.60 14.24
#